data_93562f9cabb20bbc8e463c39b09dcee1
#
_entry.id   93562f9cabb20bbc8e463c39b09dcee1
#
_cell.length_a   1.000
_cell.length_b   1.000
_cell.length_c   1.000
_cell.angle_alpha   90.00
_cell.angle_beta   90.00
_cell.angle_gamma   90.00
#
_symmetry.space_group_name_H-M   'P 1'
#
loop_
_entity.id
_entity.type
_entity.pdbx_description
1 polymer ?
#
loop_
_entity_poly.entity_id
_entity_poly.type
_entity_poly.pdbx_seq_one_letter_code
_entity_poly.pdbx_strand_id
1 'polypeptide(L)'
;MSDEAVTSTVVLVDPRRPSSMPVEAVALLAGDVQYTEEMPVRVPWSLPAARPVYLGEDAPVLLSSDPNHPVVRARLAAGATLICTPAPPPGERLVDAVAIMDTLRTAGPWEREQTHESLRRYLLEETYELFDAVRSGNADELREELGDVLLQVLFQARIAEDSSESPFGIDDVADALVRKLGNRVPAVLAGEAISLDDQLAQWEERKALEVKVKARSSVMDDVPTAQPALALAQKVIERVTAAGLPADLMPEGLTAIGATYGSDPENAVRTQALDFVDVVRTVEQSILTSRGGTDLEDAQLGGITEEEWRAHWPADDL
;
A
#
# COMPACT_ATOMS: atom_id res chain seq x y z
N MET A 1 43.79 18.84 -43.98
CA MET A 1 43.50 18.17 -42.69
C MET A 1 42.24 18.85 -42.17
N SER A 2 41.15 18.18 -42.32
CA SER A 2 39.85 18.67 -41.85
C SER A 2 39.91 18.67 -40.30
N ASP A 3 39.76 19.81 -39.72
CA ASP A 3 39.57 20.00 -38.29
C ASP A 3 38.21 19.37 -37.97
N GLU A 4 38.19 18.08 -37.59
CA GLU A 4 36.99 17.45 -37.02
C GLU A 4 36.73 18.14 -35.70
N ALA A 5 35.80 19.07 -35.71
CA ALA A 5 35.34 19.71 -34.50
C ALA A 5 34.94 18.60 -33.51
N VAL A 6 35.74 18.42 -32.47
CA VAL A 6 35.45 17.44 -31.40
C VAL A 6 34.10 17.82 -30.81
N THR A 7 33.09 17.05 -31.15
CA THR A 7 31.71 17.31 -30.71
C THR A 7 31.68 17.14 -29.19
N SER A 8 31.62 18.26 -28.49
CA SER A 8 31.51 18.24 -27.01
C SER A 8 30.18 17.57 -26.61
N THR A 9 30.22 16.71 -25.59
CA THR A 9 29.04 16.04 -25.04
C THR A 9 28.87 16.38 -23.55
N VAL A 10 27.68 16.72 -23.15
CA VAL A 10 27.29 16.88 -21.74
C VAL A 10 26.47 15.68 -21.33
N VAL A 11 26.93 14.96 -20.32
CA VAL A 11 26.21 13.84 -19.67
C VAL A 11 25.62 14.35 -18.35
N LEU A 12 24.29 14.47 -18.29
CA LEU A 12 23.58 14.83 -17.09
C LEU A 12 22.99 13.60 -16.43
N VAL A 13 23.32 13.40 -15.15
CA VAL A 13 22.79 12.32 -14.33
C VAL A 13 21.85 12.84 -13.25
N ASP A 14 20.95 12.00 -12.77
CA ASP A 14 20.08 12.34 -11.65
C ASP A 14 20.94 12.57 -10.38
N PRO A 15 20.86 13.73 -9.71
CA PRO A 15 21.63 14.01 -8.50
C PRO A 15 21.33 13.05 -7.34
N ARG A 16 20.14 12.42 -7.34
CA ARG A 16 19.76 11.43 -6.34
C ARG A 16 20.37 10.05 -6.62
N ARG A 17 20.63 9.76 -7.91
CA ARG A 17 21.20 8.47 -8.38
C ARG A 17 22.36 8.72 -9.35
N PRO A 18 23.41 9.42 -8.91
CA PRO A 18 24.49 9.83 -9.78
C PRO A 18 25.32 8.68 -10.36
N SER A 19 25.13 7.46 -9.85
CA SER A 19 25.76 6.24 -10.40
C SER A 19 24.93 5.58 -11.51
N SER A 20 23.68 6.04 -11.77
CA SER A 20 22.84 5.55 -12.85
C SER A 20 23.17 6.30 -14.13
N MET A 21 23.93 5.66 -15.01
CA MET A 21 24.42 6.25 -16.24
C MET A 21 23.53 5.89 -17.43
N PRO A 22 23.21 6.84 -18.33
CA PRO A 22 22.62 6.51 -19.63
C PRO A 22 23.52 5.55 -20.41
N VAL A 23 22.92 4.55 -21.05
CA VAL A 23 23.66 3.53 -21.80
C VAL A 23 24.49 4.18 -22.93
N GLU A 24 23.97 5.23 -23.54
CA GLU A 24 24.61 6.01 -24.60
C GLU A 24 25.89 6.73 -24.12
N ALA A 25 25.99 7.00 -22.83
CA ALA A 25 27.14 7.66 -22.25
C ALA A 25 28.30 6.71 -21.91
N VAL A 26 28.05 5.41 -21.79
CA VAL A 26 29.01 4.42 -21.26
C VAL A 26 30.33 4.45 -22.05
N ALA A 27 30.25 4.41 -23.37
CA ALA A 27 31.45 4.45 -24.22
C ALA A 27 32.21 5.78 -24.15
N LEU A 28 31.50 6.89 -23.97
CA LEU A 28 32.08 8.24 -23.87
C LEU A 28 32.79 8.45 -22.52
N LEU A 29 32.25 7.90 -21.46
CA LEU A 29 32.80 7.98 -20.11
C LEU A 29 34.07 7.17 -19.90
N ALA A 30 34.42 6.27 -20.81
CA ALA A 30 35.70 5.57 -20.81
C ALA A 30 36.85 6.43 -21.36
N GLY A 31 36.56 7.56 -22.00
CA GLY A 31 37.50 8.47 -22.60
C GLY A 31 37.91 9.60 -21.67
N ASP A 32 38.28 10.76 -22.28
CA ASP A 32 38.63 11.99 -21.56
C ASP A 32 37.35 12.68 -21.04
N VAL A 33 37.23 12.80 -19.73
CA VAL A 33 36.01 13.25 -19.04
C VAL A 33 36.38 14.36 -18.02
N GLN A 34 35.64 15.44 -18.05
CA GLN A 34 35.61 16.40 -16.95
C GLN A 34 34.30 16.20 -16.13
N TYR A 35 34.36 16.51 -14.84
CA TYR A 35 33.18 16.49 -13.99
C TYR A 35 33.06 17.77 -13.17
N THR A 36 31.82 18.14 -12.86
CA THR A 36 31.49 19.27 -12.01
C THR A 36 31.60 18.93 -10.52
N GLU A 37 31.83 19.91 -9.67
CA GLU A 37 32.22 19.73 -8.26
C GLU A 37 31.10 19.13 -7.39
N GLU A 38 29.82 19.21 -7.78
CA GLU A 38 28.70 18.63 -7.07
C GLU A 38 28.60 17.12 -7.25
N MET A 39 29.36 16.54 -8.20
CA MET A 39 29.35 15.11 -8.40
C MET A 39 29.90 14.36 -7.19
N PRO A 40 29.19 13.34 -6.63
CA PRO A 40 29.70 12.53 -5.53
C PRO A 40 31.03 11.87 -5.89
N VAL A 41 32.02 12.01 -5.03
CA VAL A 41 33.42 11.61 -5.26
C VAL A 41 33.57 10.15 -5.77
N ARG A 42 32.73 9.24 -5.32
CA ARG A 42 32.73 7.85 -5.75
C ARG A 42 32.48 7.66 -7.27
N VAL A 43 31.73 8.58 -7.90
CA VAL A 43 31.38 8.49 -9.32
C VAL A 43 32.58 8.79 -10.21
N PRO A 44 33.23 9.98 -10.14
CA PRO A 44 34.42 10.25 -10.93
C PRO A 44 35.59 9.32 -10.59
N TRP A 45 35.73 8.85 -9.36
CA TRP A 45 36.77 7.87 -9.01
C TRP A 45 36.60 6.52 -9.69
N SER A 46 35.41 6.19 -10.15
CA SER A 46 35.17 5.00 -10.96
C SER A 46 35.55 5.17 -12.42
N LEU A 47 35.92 6.40 -12.84
CA LEU A 47 36.25 6.74 -14.23
C LEU A 47 37.75 6.98 -14.36
N PRO A 48 38.49 6.17 -15.15
CA PRO A 48 39.97 6.15 -15.13
C PRO A 48 40.63 7.48 -15.50
N ALA A 49 40.00 8.28 -16.37
CA ALA A 49 40.55 9.51 -16.92
C ALA A 49 39.78 10.78 -16.51
N ALA A 50 38.89 10.68 -15.50
CA ALA A 50 38.05 11.80 -15.09
C ALA A 50 38.83 12.81 -14.24
N ARG A 51 38.65 14.10 -14.54
CA ARG A 51 39.20 15.22 -13.79
C ARG A 51 38.16 16.32 -13.54
N PRO A 52 38.28 17.10 -12.46
CA PRO A 52 37.35 18.19 -12.21
C PRO A 52 37.50 19.29 -13.29
N VAL A 53 36.40 20.03 -13.54
CA VAL A 53 36.33 21.07 -14.59
C VAL A 53 37.35 22.21 -14.47
N TYR A 54 37.91 22.44 -13.28
CA TYR A 54 38.92 23.46 -13.05
C TYR A 54 40.37 22.97 -13.32
N LEU A 55 40.54 21.71 -13.75
CA LEU A 55 41.86 21.14 -14.07
C LEU A 55 42.00 20.83 -15.55
N GLY A 56 43.05 21.35 -16.16
CA GLY A 56 43.44 21.08 -17.52
C GLY A 56 42.57 21.77 -18.59
N GLU A 57 42.75 21.32 -19.85
CA GLU A 57 41.93 21.76 -20.96
C GLU A 57 40.56 21.10 -20.97
N ASP A 58 39.61 21.71 -21.70
CA ASP A 58 38.26 21.19 -21.81
C ASP A 58 38.23 19.79 -22.41
N ALA A 59 37.66 18.82 -21.68
CA ALA A 59 37.48 17.48 -22.17
C ALA A 59 36.30 17.43 -23.15
N PRO A 60 36.29 16.48 -24.09
CA PRO A 60 35.16 16.26 -25.01
C PRO A 60 33.88 15.87 -24.27
N VAL A 61 33.97 15.28 -23.08
CA VAL A 61 32.83 14.86 -22.27
C VAL A 61 32.81 15.60 -20.94
N LEU A 62 31.66 16.18 -20.61
CA LEU A 62 31.37 16.78 -19.31
C LEU A 62 30.30 15.94 -18.58
N LEU A 63 30.63 15.49 -17.39
CA LEU A 63 29.71 14.79 -16.49
C LEU A 63 29.25 15.73 -15.37
N SER A 64 27.94 15.87 -15.19
CA SER A 64 27.35 16.74 -14.16
C SER A 64 26.01 16.17 -13.66
N SER A 65 25.60 16.57 -12.47
CA SER A 65 24.26 16.33 -11.94
C SER A 65 23.44 17.62 -11.78
N ASP A 66 24.03 18.78 -12.12
CA ASP A 66 23.36 20.08 -12.10
C ASP A 66 23.18 20.66 -13.52
N PRO A 67 21.96 20.67 -14.08
CA PRO A 67 21.70 21.25 -15.38
C PRO A 67 21.92 22.80 -15.43
N ASN A 68 21.94 23.43 -14.27
CA ASN A 68 22.15 24.89 -14.16
C ASN A 68 23.62 25.29 -13.93
N HIS A 69 24.50 24.31 -13.76
CA HIS A 69 25.93 24.61 -13.57
C HIS A 69 26.47 25.48 -14.73
N PRO A 70 27.27 26.55 -14.44
CA PRO A 70 27.74 27.48 -15.46
C PRO A 70 28.46 26.82 -16.63
N VAL A 71 29.30 25.81 -16.36
CA VAL A 71 30.02 25.06 -17.40
C VAL A 71 29.09 24.22 -18.26
N VAL A 72 28.07 23.58 -17.66
CA VAL A 72 27.05 22.84 -18.40
C VAL A 72 26.32 23.76 -19.37
N ARG A 73 25.82 24.90 -18.87
CA ARG A 73 25.09 25.87 -19.68
C ARG A 73 25.96 26.44 -20.81
N ALA A 74 27.23 26.73 -20.52
CA ALA A 74 28.16 27.25 -21.52
C ALA A 74 28.39 26.24 -22.64
N ARG A 75 28.61 24.95 -22.33
CA ARG A 75 28.81 23.90 -23.33
C ARG A 75 27.54 23.64 -24.16
N LEU A 76 26.39 23.63 -23.52
CA LEU A 76 25.12 23.46 -24.25
C LEU A 76 24.83 24.65 -25.18
N ALA A 77 25.12 25.88 -24.73
CA ALA A 77 25.02 27.08 -25.55
C ALA A 77 26.00 27.08 -26.75
N ALA A 78 27.14 26.41 -26.58
CA ALA A 78 28.13 26.20 -27.66
C ALA A 78 27.76 25.03 -28.61
N GLY A 79 26.63 24.38 -28.42
CA GLY A 79 26.15 23.32 -29.28
C GLY A 79 26.58 21.90 -28.89
N ALA A 80 26.99 21.67 -27.63
CA ALA A 80 27.29 20.33 -27.14
C ALA A 80 26.07 19.42 -27.19
N THR A 81 26.30 18.13 -27.51
CA THR A 81 25.26 17.13 -27.45
C THR A 81 24.89 16.83 -25.99
N LEU A 82 23.59 16.82 -25.68
CA LEU A 82 23.09 16.47 -24.38
C LEU A 82 22.70 15.00 -24.33
N ILE A 83 23.27 14.23 -23.40
CA ILE A 83 22.83 12.93 -22.98
C ILE A 83 22.37 13.05 -21.53
N CYS A 84 21.13 12.73 -21.24
CA CYS A 84 20.60 12.80 -19.86
C CYS A 84 19.93 11.50 -19.45
N THR A 85 20.02 11.23 -18.16
CA THR A 85 19.20 10.17 -17.56
C THR A 85 17.72 10.47 -17.84
N PRO A 86 16.92 9.50 -18.30
CA PRO A 86 15.50 9.68 -18.49
C PRO A 86 14.85 10.24 -17.20
N ALA A 87 13.82 11.07 -17.38
CA ALA A 87 13.05 11.55 -16.24
C ALA A 87 12.51 10.34 -15.43
N PRO A 88 12.58 10.40 -14.09
CA PRO A 88 12.10 9.31 -13.26
C PRO A 88 10.61 9.07 -13.48
N PRO A 89 10.16 7.83 -13.52
CA PRO A 89 8.73 7.54 -13.62
C PRO A 89 7.99 8.04 -12.36
N PRO A 90 6.69 8.33 -12.46
CA PRO A 90 5.87 8.59 -11.29
C PRO A 90 5.99 7.47 -10.26
N GLY A 91 6.12 7.84 -8.98
CA GLY A 91 6.26 6.86 -7.90
C GLY A 91 7.71 6.48 -7.55
N GLU A 92 8.72 6.93 -8.30
CA GLU A 92 10.13 6.61 -7.98
C GLU A 92 10.53 7.07 -6.57
N ARG A 93 9.93 8.14 -6.04
CA ARG A 93 10.17 8.61 -4.67
C ARG A 93 9.78 7.60 -3.59
N LEU A 94 8.91 6.65 -3.91
CA LEU A 94 8.58 5.54 -2.99
C LEU A 94 9.81 4.69 -2.66
N VAL A 95 10.73 4.52 -3.60
CA VAL A 95 12.00 3.78 -3.38
C VAL A 95 12.87 4.52 -2.35
N ASP A 96 12.91 5.86 -2.40
CA ASP A 96 13.63 6.66 -1.40
C ASP A 96 12.97 6.52 -0.01
N ALA A 97 11.64 6.51 0.06
CA ALA A 97 10.90 6.32 1.30
C ALA A 97 11.15 4.93 1.92
N VAL A 98 11.20 3.89 1.09
CA VAL A 98 11.56 2.52 1.53
C VAL A 98 12.97 2.50 2.13
N ALA A 99 13.96 3.11 1.46
CA ALA A 99 15.34 3.17 1.97
C ALA A 99 15.48 3.96 3.28
N ILE A 100 14.70 5.03 3.43
CA ILE A 100 14.63 5.79 4.69
C ILE A 100 14.03 4.92 5.79
N MET A 101 12.93 4.21 5.52
CA MET A 101 12.29 3.31 6.51
C MET A 101 13.24 2.20 6.95
N ASP A 102 13.98 1.59 6.03
CA ASP A 102 15.00 0.59 6.39
C ASP A 102 16.08 1.19 7.31
N THR A 103 16.54 2.40 7.01
CA THR A 103 17.51 3.12 7.86
C THR A 103 16.95 3.41 9.25
N LEU A 104 15.71 3.88 9.34
CA LEU A 104 15.05 4.14 10.62
C LEU A 104 14.88 2.86 11.42
N ARG A 105 14.40 1.77 10.80
CA ARG A 105 14.23 0.47 11.47
C ARG A 105 15.54 -0.10 11.99
N THR A 106 16.64 0.08 11.26
CA THR A 106 17.96 -0.47 11.64
C THR A 106 18.73 0.39 12.64
N ALA A 107 18.60 1.72 12.58
CA ALA A 107 19.38 2.67 13.37
C ALA A 107 18.57 3.44 14.42
N GLY A 108 17.26 3.63 14.21
CA GLY A 108 16.39 4.40 15.10
C GLY A 108 16.07 3.66 16.39
N PRO A 109 16.31 4.23 17.57
CA PRO A 109 16.09 3.52 18.84
C PRO A 109 14.60 3.28 19.11
N TRP A 110 13.70 4.17 18.70
CA TRP A 110 12.26 4.00 18.87
C TRP A 110 11.68 3.04 17.82
N GLU A 111 12.09 3.17 16.58
CA GLU A 111 11.58 2.39 15.46
C GLU A 111 11.92 0.90 15.59
N ARG A 112 13.07 0.57 16.19
CA ARG A 112 13.49 -0.82 16.43
C ARG A 112 12.62 -1.56 17.42
N GLU A 113 12.02 -0.84 18.37
CA GLU A 113 11.18 -1.42 19.43
C GLU A 113 9.71 -1.59 18.97
N GLN A 114 9.32 -1.00 17.81
CA GLN A 114 7.94 -1.08 17.36
C GLN A 114 7.58 -2.49 16.86
N THR A 115 6.32 -2.84 17.12
CA THR A 115 5.69 -4.07 16.66
C THR A 115 4.44 -3.75 15.87
N HIS A 116 3.89 -4.73 15.15
CA HIS A 116 2.60 -4.58 14.50
C HIS A 116 1.50 -4.07 15.46
N GLU A 117 1.49 -4.58 16.68
CA GLU A 117 0.51 -4.21 17.69
C GLU A 117 0.72 -2.77 18.21
N SER A 118 1.97 -2.37 18.49
CA SER A 118 2.25 -1.03 19.02
C SER A 118 1.92 0.09 18.03
N LEU A 119 1.95 -0.20 16.72
CA LEU A 119 1.64 0.76 15.66
C LEU A 119 0.14 0.88 15.33
N ARG A 120 -0.72 -0.01 15.84
CA ARG A 120 -2.17 0.01 15.54
C ARG A 120 -2.82 1.35 15.89
N ARG A 121 -2.46 1.91 17.05
CA ARG A 121 -3.03 3.19 17.48
C ARG A 121 -2.67 4.34 16.53
N TYR A 122 -1.44 4.37 16.04
CA TYR A 122 -0.98 5.38 15.09
C TYR A 122 -1.69 5.23 13.75
N LEU A 123 -1.79 4.02 13.21
CA LEU A 123 -2.53 3.78 11.97
C LEU A 123 -3.99 4.25 12.07
N LEU A 124 -4.63 4.09 13.24
CA LEU A 124 -5.98 4.58 13.47
C LEU A 124 -6.02 6.11 13.52
N GLU A 125 -5.06 6.76 14.19
CA GLU A 125 -4.90 8.20 14.28
C GLU A 125 -4.74 8.80 12.88
N GLU A 126 -3.73 8.36 12.10
CA GLU A 126 -3.48 8.82 10.72
C GLU A 126 -4.70 8.61 9.81
N THR A 127 -5.47 7.54 10.03
CA THR A 127 -6.69 7.30 9.26
C THR A 127 -7.75 8.35 9.54
N TYR A 128 -7.92 8.79 10.78
CA TYR A 128 -8.89 9.84 11.12
C TYR A 128 -8.40 11.23 10.70
N GLU A 129 -7.11 11.51 10.78
CA GLU A 129 -6.51 12.75 10.28
C GLU A 129 -6.68 12.86 8.76
N LEU A 130 -6.48 11.76 8.04
CA LEU A 130 -6.80 11.69 6.60
C LEU A 130 -8.29 11.99 6.31
N PHE A 131 -9.24 11.50 7.15
CA PHE A 131 -10.65 11.83 6.96
C PHE A 131 -10.92 13.33 7.18
N ASP A 132 -10.25 13.94 8.14
CA ASP A 132 -10.38 15.39 8.37
C ASP A 132 -9.78 16.20 7.22
N ALA A 133 -8.63 15.80 6.68
CA ALA A 133 -8.01 16.43 5.52
C ALA A 133 -8.90 16.31 4.25
N VAL A 134 -9.53 15.16 4.03
CA VAL A 134 -10.52 14.99 2.95
C VAL A 134 -11.72 15.93 3.14
N ARG A 135 -12.20 16.10 4.38
CA ARG A 135 -13.33 16.98 4.71
C ARG A 135 -12.98 18.45 4.55
N SER A 136 -11.75 18.86 4.92
CA SER A 136 -11.29 20.25 4.77
C SER A 136 -11.13 20.67 3.30
N GLY A 137 -10.82 19.71 2.42
CA GLY A 137 -10.52 19.96 1.01
C GLY A 137 -9.19 20.67 0.79
N ASN A 138 -8.33 20.77 1.81
CA ASN A 138 -6.99 21.33 1.71
C ASN A 138 -6.03 20.31 1.09
N ALA A 139 -5.48 20.63 -0.08
CA ALA A 139 -4.60 19.73 -0.81
C ALA A 139 -3.24 19.49 -0.14
N ASP A 140 -2.76 20.43 0.65
CA ASP A 140 -1.49 20.29 1.37
C ASP A 140 -1.67 19.35 2.58
N GLU A 141 -2.70 19.55 3.40
CA GLU A 141 -3.09 18.63 4.48
C GLU A 141 -3.32 17.21 3.93
N LEU A 142 -4.11 17.09 2.86
CA LEU A 142 -4.38 15.78 2.25
C LEU A 142 -3.10 15.06 1.80
N ARG A 143 -2.10 15.82 1.32
CA ARG A 143 -0.81 15.25 0.91
C ARG A 143 0.00 14.76 2.11
N GLU A 144 -0.01 15.51 3.20
CA GLU A 144 0.66 15.16 4.46
C GLU A 144 0.06 13.89 5.04
N GLU A 145 -1.25 13.85 5.24
CA GLU A 145 -1.93 12.69 5.82
C GLU A 145 -1.85 11.41 4.95
N LEU A 146 -1.86 11.55 3.62
CA LEU A 146 -1.56 10.42 2.73
C LEU A 146 -0.12 9.94 2.91
N GLY A 147 0.82 10.83 3.22
CA GLY A 147 2.21 10.49 3.56
C GLY A 147 2.29 9.68 4.86
N ASP A 148 1.51 10.04 5.89
CA ASP A 148 1.51 9.38 7.18
C ASP A 148 0.83 8.01 7.12
N VAL A 149 -0.25 7.87 6.37
CA VAL A 149 -0.81 6.53 6.07
C VAL A 149 0.19 5.67 5.29
N LEU A 150 0.91 6.23 4.32
CA LEU A 150 1.98 5.52 3.60
C LEU A 150 3.13 5.12 4.53
N LEU A 151 3.53 5.99 5.47
CA LEU A 151 4.51 5.68 6.51
C LEU A 151 4.10 4.43 7.29
N GLN A 152 2.83 4.32 7.71
CA GLN A 152 2.32 3.15 8.42
C GLN A 152 2.42 1.88 7.55
N VAL A 153 2.10 1.95 6.26
CA VAL A 153 2.24 0.80 5.35
C VAL A 153 3.70 0.36 5.24
N LEU A 154 4.63 1.29 5.02
CA LEU A 154 6.06 1.00 4.91
C LEU A 154 6.62 0.42 6.21
N PHE A 155 6.21 0.96 7.35
CA PHE A 155 6.68 0.49 8.65
C PHE A 155 6.18 -0.93 8.95
N GLN A 156 4.89 -1.20 8.72
CA GLN A 156 4.32 -2.53 8.90
C GLN A 156 5.01 -3.57 8.01
N ALA A 157 5.25 -3.25 6.73
CA ALA A 157 5.96 -4.12 5.81
C ALA A 157 7.42 -4.37 6.29
N ARG A 158 8.11 -3.32 6.76
CA ARG A 158 9.49 -3.44 7.23
C ARG A 158 9.60 -4.26 8.53
N ILE A 159 8.60 -4.20 9.43
CA ILE A 159 8.52 -5.07 10.61
C ILE A 159 8.31 -6.53 10.17
N ALA A 160 7.48 -6.76 9.16
CA ALA A 160 7.20 -8.10 8.65
C ALA A 160 8.44 -8.77 8.03
N GLU A 161 9.36 -8.01 7.44
CA GLU A 161 10.65 -8.52 6.95
C GLU A 161 11.51 -9.13 8.07
N ASP A 162 11.39 -8.66 9.31
CA ASP A 162 12.12 -9.18 10.46
C ASP A 162 11.51 -10.49 11.01
N SER A 163 10.37 -10.96 10.47
CA SER A 163 9.72 -12.20 10.92
C SER A 163 10.54 -13.43 10.59
N SER A 164 10.67 -14.34 11.56
CA SER A 164 11.36 -15.63 11.37
C SER A 164 10.48 -16.70 10.71
N GLU A 165 9.15 -16.58 10.76
CA GLU A 165 8.25 -17.61 10.27
C GLU A 165 7.75 -17.36 8.84
N SER A 166 7.35 -16.14 8.55
CA SER A 166 6.78 -15.78 7.25
C SER A 166 7.16 -14.35 6.88
N PRO A 167 8.45 -14.09 6.58
CA PRO A 167 8.89 -12.74 6.21
C PRO A 167 8.30 -12.31 4.88
N PHE A 168 7.90 -11.04 4.80
CA PHE A 168 7.51 -10.38 3.56
C PHE A 168 7.84 -8.90 3.63
N GLY A 169 8.15 -8.30 2.48
CA GLY A 169 8.51 -6.89 2.38
C GLY A 169 7.47 -6.05 1.62
N ILE A 170 7.84 -4.81 1.38
CA ILE A 170 6.98 -3.87 0.66
C ILE A 170 6.71 -4.30 -0.78
N ASP A 171 7.64 -4.99 -1.43
CA ASP A 171 7.45 -5.50 -2.79
C ASP A 171 6.38 -6.60 -2.82
N ASP A 172 6.33 -7.46 -1.81
CA ASP A 172 5.28 -8.48 -1.68
C ASP A 172 3.90 -7.85 -1.45
N VAL A 173 3.83 -6.76 -0.68
CA VAL A 173 2.60 -5.97 -0.48
C VAL A 173 2.15 -5.36 -1.80
N ALA A 174 3.07 -4.74 -2.55
CA ALA A 174 2.79 -4.17 -3.85
C ALA A 174 2.33 -5.24 -4.86
N ASP A 175 2.99 -6.38 -4.91
CA ASP A 175 2.62 -7.52 -5.75
C ASP A 175 1.23 -8.07 -5.40
N ALA A 176 0.89 -8.14 -4.12
CA ALA A 176 -0.44 -8.55 -3.69
C ALA A 176 -1.52 -7.56 -4.19
N LEU A 177 -1.25 -6.25 -4.11
CA LEU A 177 -2.14 -5.22 -4.63
C LEU A 177 -2.27 -5.30 -6.15
N VAL A 178 -1.17 -5.43 -6.89
CA VAL A 178 -1.16 -5.54 -8.36
C VAL A 178 -1.96 -6.76 -8.80
N ARG A 179 -1.72 -7.92 -8.18
CA ARG A 179 -2.51 -9.14 -8.46
C ARG A 179 -3.99 -8.95 -8.19
N LYS A 180 -4.34 -8.36 -7.04
CA LYS A 180 -5.72 -8.08 -6.65
C LYS A 180 -6.43 -7.20 -7.67
N LEU A 181 -5.81 -6.09 -8.07
CA LEU A 181 -6.38 -5.16 -9.06
C LEU A 181 -6.45 -5.82 -10.45
N GLY A 182 -5.39 -6.53 -10.87
CA GLY A 182 -5.36 -7.27 -12.12
C GLY A 182 -6.50 -8.31 -12.24
N ASN A 183 -6.80 -8.98 -11.13
CA ASN A 183 -7.91 -9.93 -11.08
C ASN A 183 -9.29 -9.27 -11.08
N ARG A 184 -9.45 -8.11 -10.45
CA ARG A 184 -10.77 -7.49 -10.25
C ARG A 184 -11.22 -6.59 -11.41
N VAL A 185 -10.30 -5.97 -12.14
CA VAL A 185 -10.61 -5.02 -13.22
C VAL A 185 -9.85 -5.31 -14.52
N PRO A 186 -9.84 -6.57 -15.01
CA PRO A 186 -9.04 -6.93 -16.18
C PRO A 186 -9.44 -6.17 -17.45
N ALA A 187 -10.72 -5.91 -17.68
CA ALA A 187 -11.20 -5.17 -18.84
C ALA A 187 -10.65 -3.72 -18.88
N VAL A 188 -10.67 -3.03 -17.73
CA VAL A 188 -10.12 -1.68 -17.62
C VAL A 188 -8.62 -1.67 -17.89
N LEU A 189 -7.87 -2.64 -17.35
CA LEU A 189 -6.43 -2.76 -17.54
C LEU A 189 -6.07 -3.14 -18.99
N ALA A 190 -6.95 -3.85 -19.69
CA ALA A 190 -6.81 -4.13 -21.12
C ALA A 190 -7.15 -2.92 -22.01
N GLY A 191 -7.61 -1.81 -21.45
CA GLY A 191 -8.03 -0.62 -22.19
C GLY A 191 -9.38 -0.77 -22.91
N GLU A 192 -10.21 -1.72 -22.46
CA GLU A 192 -11.55 -1.93 -23.00
C GLU A 192 -12.50 -0.84 -22.52
N ALA A 193 -13.39 -0.41 -23.40
CA ALA A 193 -14.49 0.50 -23.01
C ALA A 193 -15.53 -0.28 -22.23
N ILE A 194 -15.69 0.04 -20.95
CA ILE A 194 -16.63 -0.62 -20.03
C ILE A 194 -17.49 0.45 -19.35
N SER A 195 -18.77 0.16 -19.14
CA SER A 195 -19.66 1.05 -18.37
C SER A 195 -19.36 0.95 -16.87
N LEU A 196 -19.79 1.95 -16.08
CA LEU A 196 -19.65 1.91 -14.62
C LEU A 196 -20.36 0.71 -14.01
N ASP A 197 -21.58 0.44 -14.47
CA ASP A 197 -22.40 -0.66 -13.96
C ASP A 197 -21.75 -2.02 -14.25
N ASP A 198 -21.21 -2.21 -15.47
CA ASP A 198 -20.51 -3.44 -15.83
C ASP A 198 -19.20 -3.59 -15.05
N GLN A 199 -18.48 -2.49 -14.79
CA GLN A 199 -17.27 -2.53 -13.98
C GLN A 199 -17.57 -2.93 -12.52
N LEU A 200 -18.63 -2.37 -11.93
CA LEU A 200 -19.07 -2.72 -10.58
C LEU A 200 -19.53 -4.18 -10.51
N ALA A 201 -20.30 -4.65 -11.49
CA ALA A 201 -20.72 -6.04 -11.57
C ALA A 201 -19.51 -6.98 -11.69
N GLN A 202 -18.55 -6.69 -12.56
CA GLN A 202 -17.31 -7.45 -12.71
C GLN A 202 -16.51 -7.49 -11.39
N TRP A 203 -16.41 -6.36 -10.69
CA TRP A 203 -15.71 -6.27 -9.40
C TRP A 203 -16.34 -7.20 -8.36
N GLU A 204 -17.66 -7.16 -8.20
CA GLU A 204 -18.37 -8.00 -7.22
C GLU A 204 -18.33 -9.49 -7.60
N GLU A 205 -18.48 -9.83 -8.88
CA GLU A 205 -18.32 -11.21 -9.36
C GLU A 205 -16.92 -11.75 -9.05
N ARG A 206 -15.87 -11.01 -9.39
CA ARG A 206 -14.49 -11.42 -9.15
C ARG A 206 -14.17 -11.53 -7.66
N LYS A 207 -14.66 -10.60 -6.85
CA LYS A 207 -14.56 -10.68 -5.40
C LYS A 207 -15.27 -11.91 -4.83
N ALA A 208 -16.43 -12.26 -5.35
CA ALA A 208 -17.16 -13.47 -4.94
C ALA A 208 -16.39 -14.75 -5.31
N LEU A 209 -15.65 -14.77 -6.43
CA LEU A 209 -14.80 -15.91 -6.81
C LEU A 209 -13.60 -16.06 -5.86
N GLU A 210 -12.96 -14.96 -5.44
CA GLU A 210 -11.88 -15.00 -4.43
C GLU A 210 -12.34 -15.60 -3.11
N VAL A 211 -13.59 -15.33 -2.75
CA VAL A 211 -14.21 -15.84 -1.53
C VAL A 211 -14.56 -17.33 -1.63
N LYS A 212 -15.00 -17.82 -2.81
CA LYS A 212 -15.31 -19.25 -3.02
C LYS A 212 -14.08 -20.16 -2.91
N VAL A 213 -12.87 -19.62 -3.06
CA VAL A 213 -11.62 -20.38 -2.83
C VAL A 213 -11.37 -20.64 -1.34
N LYS A 214 -11.94 -19.82 -0.45
CA LYS A 214 -11.96 -20.07 1.00
C LYS A 214 -13.34 -20.64 1.34
N ALA A 215 -13.41 -21.91 1.66
CA ALA A 215 -14.64 -22.53 2.18
C ALA A 215 -15.13 -21.71 3.39
N ARG A 216 -16.27 -21.04 3.27
CA ARG A 216 -16.86 -20.30 4.37
C ARG A 216 -17.62 -21.26 5.27
N SER A 217 -17.29 -21.25 6.54
CA SER A 217 -17.96 -22.01 7.58
C SER A 217 -19.07 -21.20 8.29
N SER A 218 -19.05 -19.89 8.12
CA SER A 218 -19.99 -18.96 8.75
C SER A 218 -20.23 -17.74 7.85
N VAL A 219 -21.41 -17.12 7.96
CA VAL A 219 -21.68 -15.81 7.37
C VAL A 219 -20.80 -14.72 7.98
N MET A 220 -20.22 -14.99 9.16
CA MET A 220 -19.29 -14.11 9.85
C MET A 220 -17.85 -14.24 9.37
N ASP A 221 -17.52 -15.20 8.52
CA ASP A 221 -16.17 -15.32 8.00
C ASP A 221 -15.80 -14.10 7.15
N ASP A 222 -14.54 -13.69 7.23
CA ASP A 222 -13.99 -12.49 6.59
C ASP A 222 -14.62 -11.15 7.04
N VAL A 223 -15.32 -11.11 8.19
CA VAL A 223 -15.69 -9.84 8.84
C VAL A 223 -14.46 -9.30 9.57
N PRO A 224 -13.93 -8.12 9.17
CA PRO A 224 -12.76 -7.53 9.83
C PRO A 224 -13.13 -7.07 11.24
N THR A 225 -12.77 -7.82 12.27
CA THR A 225 -13.13 -7.54 13.66
C THR A 225 -12.37 -6.36 14.29
N ALA A 226 -11.32 -5.86 13.64
CA ALA A 226 -10.53 -4.73 14.10
C ALA A 226 -11.07 -3.35 13.68
N GLN A 227 -12.20 -3.30 12.97
CA GLN A 227 -12.86 -2.04 12.59
C GLN A 227 -13.33 -1.24 13.83
N PRO A 228 -13.57 0.09 13.72
CA PRO A 228 -14.32 0.83 14.72
C PRO A 228 -15.65 0.14 15.03
N ALA A 229 -16.10 0.19 16.30
CA ALA A 229 -17.23 -0.62 16.76
C ALA A 229 -18.51 -0.40 15.96
N LEU A 230 -18.82 0.82 15.56
CA LEU A 230 -19.99 1.13 14.73
C LEU A 230 -19.92 0.49 13.35
N ALA A 231 -18.74 0.54 12.71
CA ALA A 231 -18.53 -0.09 11.41
C ALA A 231 -18.58 -1.63 11.50
N LEU A 232 -18.05 -2.18 12.61
CA LEU A 232 -18.14 -3.59 12.90
C LEU A 232 -19.61 -4.02 13.12
N ALA A 233 -20.35 -3.31 13.98
CA ALA A 233 -21.76 -3.57 14.25
C ALA A 233 -22.59 -3.50 12.96
N GLN A 234 -22.43 -2.47 12.14
CA GLN A 234 -23.11 -2.36 10.86
C GLN A 234 -22.82 -3.57 9.96
N LYS A 235 -21.55 -3.97 9.86
CA LYS A 235 -21.14 -5.10 9.02
C LYS A 235 -21.72 -6.42 9.48
N VAL A 236 -21.77 -6.63 10.79
CA VAL A 236 -22.40 -7.82 11.41
C VAL A 236 -23.91 -7.84 11.10
N ILE A 237 -24.61 -6.72 11.33
CA ILE A 237 -26.04 -6.57 11.03
C ILE A 237 -26.33 -6.87 9.55
N GLU A 238 -25.58 -6.27 8.63
CA GLU A 238 -25.74 -6.53 7.18
C GLU A 238 -25.60 -8.01 6.84
N ARG A 239 -24.64 -8.70 7.44
CA ARG A 239 -24.36 -10.12 7.17
C ARG A 239 -25.47 -11.02 7.68
N VAL A 240 -25.93 -10.85 8.91
CA VAL A 240 -27.00 -11.68 9.48
C VAL A 240 -28.34 -11.40 8.81
N THR A 241 -28.62 -10.14 8.45
CA THR A 241 -29.84 -9.78 7.71
C THR A 241 -29.86 -10.46 6.34
N ALA A 242 -28.73 -10.45 5.61
CA ALA A 242 -28.61 -11.14 4.33
C ALA A 242 -28.72 -12.67 4.46
N ALA A 243 -28.37 -13.22 5.63
CA ALA A 243 -28.55 -14.64 5.96
C ALA A 243 -29.95 -14.98 6.47
N GLY A 244 -30.88 -14.03 6.53
CA GLY A 244 -32.26 -14.25 6.94
C GLY A 244 -32.47 -14.36 8.45
N LEU A 245 -31.55 -13.85 9.27
CA LEU A 245 -31.76 -13.81 10.73
C LEU A 245 -32.94 -12.89 11.06
N PRO A 246 -33.91 -13.38 11.87
CA PRO A 246 -35.03 -12.55 12.35
C PRO A 246 -34.54 -11.33 13.14
N ALA A 247 -35.14 -10.16 12.90
CA ALA A 247 -34.71 -8.91 13.50
C ALA A 247 -34.83 -8.87 15.04
N ASP A 248 -35.78 -9.62 15.61
CA ASP A 248 -35.98 -9.74 17.05
C ASP A 248 -34.93 -10.61 17.77
N LEU A 249 -34.08 -11.29 17.01
CA LEU A 249 -32.93 -12.03 17.53
C LEU A 249 -31.65 -11.19 17.55
N MET A 250 -31.68 -9.96 17.02
CA MET A 250 -30.53 -9.05 17.09
C MET A 250 -30.44 -8.40 18.47
N PRO A 251 -29.24 -8.31 19.07
CA PRO A 251 -29.04 -7.61 20.32
C PRO A 251 -29.44 -6.14 20.23
N GLU A 252 -30.22 -5.64 21.19
CA GLU A 252 -30.66 -4.25 21.24
C GLU A 252 -29.45 -3.28 21.27
N GLY A 253 -28.39 -3.64 21.97
CA GLY A 253 -27.18 -2.83 22.05
C GLY A 253 -26.38 -2.68 20.77
N LEU A 254 -26.63 -3.51 19.73
CA LEU A 254 -26.07 -3.28 18.39
C LEU A 254 -26.89 -2.27 17.58
N THR A 255 -28.17 -2.12 17.91
CA THR A 255 -29.12 -1.27 17.18
C THR A 255 -29.43 0.06 17.87
N ALA A 256 -29.19 0.13 19.20
CA ALA A 256 -29.45 1.30 20.04
C ALA A 256 -28.19 1.67 20.83
N ILE A 257 -27.37 2.55 20.30
CA ILE A 257 -26.10 2.96 20.91
C ILE A 257 -26.30 4.22 21.73
N GLY A 258 -26.00 4.15 23.03
CA GLY A 258 -26.05 5.27 23.97
C GLY A 258 -24.65 5.62 24.49
N ALA A 259 -24.27 6.91 24.38
CA ALA A 259 -23.09 7.45 25.04
C ALA A 259 -23.49 8.22 26.28
N THR A 260 -22.94 7.86 27.44
CA THR A 260 -23.14 8.57 28.71
C THR A 260 -21.80 8.95 29.32
N TYR A 261 -21.79 9.96 30.18
CA TYR A 261 -20.57 10.38 30.85
C TYR A 261 -19.94 9.22 31.64
N GLY A 262 -18.65 8.95 31.38
CA GLY A 262 -17.91 7.86 32.01
C GLY A 262 -18.14 6.48 31.42
N SER A 263 -18.94 6.35 30.33
CA SER A 263 -19.03 5.10 29.54
C SER A 263 -17.98 5.06 28.42
N ASP A 264 -17.62 3.86 28.03
CA ASP A 264 -16.84 3.59 26.79
C ASP A 264 -17.77 2.91 25.76
N PRO A 265 -18.54 3.69 24.97
CA PRO A 265 -19.48 3.14 24.01
C PRO A 265 -18.79 2.39 22.86
N GLU A 266 -17.57 2.77 22.50
CA GLU A 266 -16.79 2.07 21.47
C GLU A 266 -16.50 0.64 21.93
N ASN A 267 -15.98 0.47 23.14
CA ASN A 267 -15.68 -0.86 23.67
C ASN A 267 -16.94 -1.66 23.97
N ALA A 268 -18.00 -1.03 24.47
CA ALA A 268 -19.26 -1.71 24.73
C ALA A 268 -19.90 -2.29 23.46
N VAL A 269 -20.00 -1.47 22.40
CA VAL A 269 -20.54 -1.93 21.11
C VAL A 269 -19.64 -2.97 20.46
N ARG A 270 -18.31 -2.82 20.57
CA ARG A 270 -17.36 -3.79 20.08
C ARG A 270 -17.53 -5.15 20.74
N THR A 271 -17.60 -5.18 22.07
CA THR A 271 -17.81 -6.41 22.83
C THR A 271 -19.10 -7.09 22.40
N GLN A 272 -20.21 -6.35 22.38
CA GLN A 272 -21.49 -6.92 21.92
C GLN A 272 -21.45 -7.45 20.47
N ALA A 273 -20.78 -6.73 19.57
CA ALA A 273 -20.66 -7.19 18.19
C ALA A 273 -19.85 -8.49 18.08
N LEU A 274 -18.79 -8.64 18.86
CA LEU A 274 -17.96 -9.85 18.88
C LEU A 274 -18.69 -11.02 19.55
N ASP A 275 -19.33 -10.79 20.68
CA ASP A 275 -20.14 -11.82 21.37
C ASP A 275 -21.27 -12.33 20.46
N PHE A 276 -21.93 -11.41 19.74
CA PHE A 276 -22.98 -11.77 18.79
C PHE A 276 -22.45 -12.57 17.59
N VAL A 277 -21.26 -12.24 17.08
CA VAL A 277 -20.58 -13.06 16.05
C VAL A 277 -20.38 -14.49 16.51
N ASP A 278 -19.98 -14.70 17.76
CA ASP A 278 -19.75 -16.03 18.31
C ASP A 278 -21.06 -16.79 18.54
N VAL A 279 -22.14 -16.11 18.96
CA VAL A 279 -23.49 -16.71 19.03
C VAL A 279 -23.95 -17.16 17.65
N VAL A 280 -23.86 -16.32 16.63
CA VAL A 280 -24.23 -16.65 15.25
C VAL A 280 -23.47 -17.89 14.77
N ARG A 281 -22.16 -17.95 14.93
CA ARG A 281 -21.34 -19.10 14.56
C ARG A 281 -21.76 -20.39 15.27
N THR A 282 -22.08 -20.30 16.55
CA THR A 282 -22.53 -21.44 17.36
C THR A 282 -23.86 -21.96 16.85
N VAL A 283 -24.80 -21.07 16.54
CA VAL A 283 -26.12 -21.45 16.00
C VAL A 283 -25.99 -22.09 14.62
N GLU A 284 -25.20 -21.49 13.73
CA GLU A 284 -24.91 -22.06 12.40
C GLU A 284 -24.33 -23.48 12.51
N GLN A 285 -23.36 -23.68 13.40
CA GLN A 285 -22.78 -25.01 13.64
C GLN A 285 -23.83 -26.01 14.16
N SER A 286 -24.74 -25.58 15.02
CA SER A 286 -25.82 -26.38 15.52
C SER A 286 -26.83 -26.80 14.41
N ILE A 287 -27.18 -25.85 13.52
CA ILE A 287 -28.04 -26.11 12.35
C ILE A 287 -27.35 -27.09 11.40
N LEU A 288 -26.08 -26.91 11.09
CA LEU A 288 -25.32 -27.83 10.24
C LEU A 288 -25.30 -29.25 10.79
N THR A 289 -25.08 -29.39 12.09
CA THR A 289 -25.11 -30.69 12.78
C THR A 289 -26.48 -31.34 12.66
N SER A 290 -27.56 -30.58 12.84
CA SER A 290 -28.96 -31.10 12.72
C SER A 290 -29.32 -31.53 11.29
N ARG A 291 -28.72 -30.89 10.29
CA ARG A 291 -28.85 -31.26 8.87
C ARG A 291 -28.05 -32.51 8.48
N GLY A 292 -27.28 -33.09 9.42
CA GLY A 292 -26.51 -34.33 9.23
C GLY A 292 -25.13 -34.08 8.56
N GLY A 293 -24.66 -32.84 8.49
CA GLY A 293 -23.33 -32.50 8.01
C GLY A 293 -22.29 -32.70 9.11
N THR A 294 -21.26 -33.51 8.83
CA THR A 294 -20.10 -33.66 9.70
C THR A 294 -18.92 -32.83 9.24
N ASP A 295 -18.93 -32.33 8.00
CA ASP A 295 -17.88 -31.50 7.40
C ASP A 295 -18.49 -30.25 6.76
N LEU A 296 -17.88 -29.10 7.07
CA LEU A 296 -18.28 -27.80 6.59
C LEU A 296 -18.05 -27.59 5.08
N GLU A 297 -17.30 -28.47 4.42
CA GLU A 297 -17.04 -28.40 2.98
C GLU A 297 -18.22 -28.77 2.09
N ASP A 298 -19.14 -29.61 2.56
CA ASP A 298 -20.29 -30.08 1.77
C ASP A 298 -21.63 -29.41 2.14
N ALA A 299 -21.71 -28.78 3.30
CA ALA A 299 -22.90 -28.06 3.72
C ALA A 299 -22.81 -26.59 3.28
N GLN A 300 -23.29 -26.30 2.08
CA GLN A 300 -23.60 -24.92 1.72
C GLN A 300 -24.54 -24.36 2.80
N LEU A 301 -24.13 -23.30 3.50
CA LEU A 301 -25.01 -22.45 4.32
C LEU A 301 -26.03 -21.74 3.39
N GLY A 302 -26.55 -22.44 2.43
CA GLY A 302 -27.58 -22.00 1.53
C GLY A 302 -28.91 -21.94 2.27
N GLY A 303 -29.40 -20.70 2.50
CA GLY A 303 -30.74 -20.46 2.95
C GLY A 303 -31.10 -21.08 4.28
N ILE A 304 -30.49 -20.60 5.40
CA ILE A 304 -31.03 -20.91 6.74
C ILE A 304 -32.40 -20.26 6.84
N THR A 305 -33.40 -21.04 7.18
CA THR A 305 -34.77 -20.55 7.33
C THR A 305 -35.00 -19.87 8.68
N GLU A 306 -36.00 -19.00 8.78
CA GLU A 306 -36.37 -18.38 10.07
C GLU A 306 -36.68 -19.42 11.15
N GLU A 307 -37.30 -20.53 10.76
CA GLU A 307 -37.64 -21.63 11.68
C GLU A 307 -36.37 -22.29 12.23
N GLU A 308 -35.36 -22.51 11.40
CA GLU A 308 -34.06 -23.05 11.83
C GLU A 308 -33.31 -22.10 12.76
N TRP A 309 -33.28 -20.80 12.42
CA TRP A 309 -32.69 -19.79 13.30
C TRP A 309 -33.34 -19.84 14.69
N ARG A 310 -34.68 -19.83 14.76
CA ARG A 310 -35.42 -19.85 16.03
C ARG A 310 -35.25 -21.16 16.79
N ALA A 311 -35.23 -22.29 16.10
CA ALA A 311 -35.12 -23.61 16.74
C ALA A 311 -33.77 -23.86 17.41
N HIS A 312 -32.72 -23.24 16.88
CA HIS A 312 -31.33 -23.39 17.38
C HIS A 312 -30.82 -22.20 18.16
N TRP A 313 -31.64 -21.14 18.30
CA TRP A 313 -31.24 -19.94 19.07
C TRP A 313 -31.19 -20.27 20.56
N PRO A 314 -30.15 -19.80 21.31
CA PRO A 314 -30.09 -20.02 22.75
C PRO A 314 -31.29 -19.41 23.46
N ALA A 315 -31.89 -20.16 24.40
CA ALA A 315 -33.17 -19.82 25.03
C ALA A 315 -33.08 -18.68 26.07
N ASP A 316 -31.85 -18.33 26.52
CA ASP A 316 -31.61 -17.30 27.51
C ASP A 316 -30.24 -16.64 27.25
N ASP A 317 -30.16 -15.31 27.44
CA ASP A 317 -29.00 -14.44 27.47
C ASP A 317 -28.63 -13.73 26.14
N LEU A 318 -29.36 -12.65 25.89
CA LEU A 318 -28.79 -11.43 25.31
C LEU A 318 -29.21 -10.19 26.09
#